data_4c51373e1541e15e0c83396e40f2a1e4
#
_entry.id   4c51373e1541e15e0c83396e40f2a1e4
#
_cell.length_a   1.000
_cell.length_b   1.000
_cell.length_c   1.000
_cell.angle_alpha   90.00
_cell.angle_beta   90.00
_cell.angle_gamma   90.00
#
_symmetry.space_group_name_H-M   'P 1'
#
loop_
_entity.id
_entity.type
_entity.pdbx_description
1 polymer ?
#
loop_
_entity_poly.entity_id
_entity_poly.type
_entity_poly.pdbx_seq_one_letter_code
_entity_poly.pdbx_strand_id
1 'polypeptide(L)'
;MALALALAVSASAQDRTLRVNYTFSGNSKESHIYLDDLNVIDGWAGRRVNMKDLYLEGNGQITMTDEATGDTLYRNAFSTLFQEWQNTEEGTKVDRSFENVYLLPMPTAKAVVEVKLTDNYNKVVATLRHTVDPEDILIRKIGQNPPKWKYLHQGGSTEQCIDVVIVPEGYTADEMDLFYKDAGIAVNSLLSHEPFKTMQDRFNIIAVELASKDGTVSVPLQGLWTETALNSHFSTFYSDRYLTTLRLRQLHDKLAGVPYEHIIILANTDVYGGGGIFNSYTLTTAHHAQFAPVVVHEFGHSFGGLADEYFYDDQYEQYYNSETEPWEPNITTQVDFAGKWKDKVPGAGLYEGGGYMSKGVWRGFFDCRMKTNSYPEFCKVCQRSLEQIIRFYTEE
;
A
#
# COMPACT_ATOMS: atom_id res chain seq x y z
N MET A 1 16.84 31.12 46.44
CA MET A 1 17.22 30.57 45.13
C MET A 1 16.15 29.56 44.75
N ALA A 2 15.21 29.97 43.87
CA ALA A 2 14.19 29.07 43.35
C ALA A 2 14.70 28.54 42.00
N LEU A 3 14.90 27.24 41.92
CA LEU A 3 15.26 26.54 40.66
C LEU A 3 13.98 26.38 39.88
N ALA A 4 13.79 27.17 38.83
CA ALA A 4 12.73 26.97 37.84
C ALA A 4 13.13 25.76 36.96
N LEU A 5 12.45 24.63 37.17
CA LEU A 5 12.51 23.48 36.26
C LEU A 5 11.72 23.88 35.01
N ALA A 6 12.41 24.25 33.94
CA ALA A 6 11.81 24.36 32.60
C ALA A 6 11.52 22.93 32.14
N LEU A 7 10.27 22.49 32.26
CA LEU A 7 9.72 21.36 31.51
C LEU A 7 9.76 21.75 30.04
N ALA A 8 10.78 21.32 29.32
CA ALA A 8 10.76 21.31 27.86
C ALA A 8 9.66 20.29 27.45
N VAL A 9 8.48 20.80 27.14
CA VAL A 9 7.50 20.05 26.37
C VAL A 9 8.08 19.98 24.96
N SER A 10 8.81 18.90 24.67
CA SER A 10 9.10 18.52 23.29
C SER A 10 7.76 18.15 22.67
N ALA A 11 7.07 19.12 22.07
CA ALA A 11 5.99 18.83 21.14
C ALA A 11 6.64 17.99 20.02
N SER A 12 6.37 16.68 20.02
CA SER A 12 6.94 15.81 19.02
C SER A 12 6.38 16.23 17.66
N ALA A 13 7.26 16.38 16.66
CA ALA A 13 6.90 16.64 15.26
C ALA A 13 5.87 15.62 14.71
N GLN A 14 5.62 14.56 15.45
CA GLN A 14 4.79 13.41 15.08
C GLN A 14 3.30 13.53 15.45
N ASP A 15 2.84 14.72 15.91
CA ASP A 15 1.43 14.87 16.36
C ASP A 15 0.48 15.26 15.22
N ARG A 16 0.98 15.49 14.01
CA ARG A 16 0.17 15.84 12.83
C ARG A 16 0.68 15.12 11.58
N THR A 17 -0.23 14.87 10.66
CA THR A 17 0.06 14.30 9.35
C THR A 17 0.17 15.41 8.30
N LEU A 18 1.26 15.43 7.54
CA LEU A 18 1.38 16.11 6.26
C LEU A 18 0.89 15.15 5.17
N ARG A 19 -0.22 15.47 4.53
CA ARG A 19 -0.67 14.78 3.33
C ARG A 19 -0.16 15.51 2.11
N VAL A 20 0.56 14.80 1.25
CA VAL A 20 1.09 15.32 -0.02
C VAL A 20 0.36 14.68 -1.18
N ASN A 21 -0.24 15.47 -2.04
CA ASN A 21 -0.91 15.03 -3.24
C ASN A 21 -0.03 15.27 -4.45
N TYR A 22 0.20 14.22 -5.23
CA TYR A 22 0.94 14.27 -6.48
C TYR A 22 0.11 13.77 -7.66
N THR A 23 0.47 14.23 -8.85
CA THR A 23 0.10 13.61 -10.11
C THR A 23 1.35 13.05 -10.77
N PHE A 24 1.36 11.72 -11.04
CA PHE A 24 2.37 11.09 -11.88
C PHE A 24 1.82 10.94 -13.28
N SER A 25 2.60 11.27 -14.29
CA SER A 25 2.16 11.23 -15.68
C SER A 25 3.28 10.86 -16.64
N GLY A 26 2.91 10.50 -17.86
CA GLY A 26 3.83 10.15 -18.94
C GLY A 26 3.36 8.93 -19.71
N ASN A 27 4.30 8.15 -20.20
CA ASN A 27 4.09 6.96 -21.01
C ASN A 27 5.19 5.92 -20.72
N SER A 28 5.32 4.86 -21.51
CA SER A 28 6.34 3.81 -21.31
C SER A 28 7.81 4.29 -21.41
N LYS A 29 8.06 5.54 -21.84
CA LYS A 29 9.41 6.09 -22.05
C LYS A 29 9.73 7.25 -21.15
N GLU A 30 8.72 7.96 -20.68
CA GLU A 30 8.85 9.20 -19.93
C GLU A 30 7.97 9.18 -18.68
N SER A 31 8.53 9.65 -17.57
CA SER A 31 7.84 9.78 -16.29
C SER A 31 8.01 11.19 -15.75
N HIS A 32 6.90 11.78 -15.30
CA HIS A 32 6.85 13.11 -14.71
C HIS A 32 6.12 13.07 -13.38
N ILE A 33 6.59 13.85 -12.41
CA ILE A 33 6.00 14.01 -11.08
C ILE A 33 5.60 15.46 -10.91
N TYR A 34 4.36 15.72 -10.54
CA TYR A 34 3.85 17.07 -10.23
C TYR A 34 3.29 17.10 -8.83
N LEU A 35 3.64 18.16 -8.09
CA LEU A 35 3.02 18.48 -6.81
C LEU A 35 1.70 19.19 -7.08
N ASP A 36 0.61 18.68 -6.52
CA ASP A 36 -0.71 19.30 -6.65
C ASP A 36 -1.01 20.22 -5.47
N ASP A 37 -1.09 19.66 -4.27
CA ASP A 37 -1.31 20.41 -3.04
C ASP A 37 -0.76 19.70 -1.80
N LEU A 38 -0.73 20.45 -0.69
CA LEU A 38 -0.36 19.99 0.64
C LEU A 38 -1.51 20.22 1.60
N ASN A 39 -1.75 19.24 2.45
CA ASN A 39 -2.77 19.32 3.50
C ASN A 39 -2.20 18.89 4.84
N VAL A 40 -2.76 19.39 5.94
CA VAL A 40 -2.42 18.95 7.29
C VAL A 40 -3.63 18.35 7.98
N ILE A 41 -3.41 17.23 8.67
CA ILE A 41 -4.42 16.48 9.43
C ILE A 41 -3.92 16.38 10.87
N ASP A 42 -4.82 16.52 11.86
CA ASP A 42 -4.48 16.28 13.25
C ASP A 42 -4.25 14.78 13.48
N GLY A 43 -3.24 14.44 14.27
CA GLY A 43 -2.83 13.08 14.52
C GLY A 43 -1.83 12.52 13.48
N TRP A 44 -1.06 11.53 13.90
CA TRP A 44 -0.16 10.75 13.06
C TRP A 44 -0.33 9.27 13.39
N ALA A 45 -0.84 8.50 12.44
CA ALA A 45 -1.07 7.07 12.58
C ALA A 45 0.02 6.21 11.90
N GLY A 46 0.99 6.82 11.22
CA GLY A 46 2.11 6.12 10.62
C GLY A 46 3.17 5.71 11.64
N ARG A 47 4.12 4.90 11.22
CA ARG A 47 5.18 4.37 12.08
C ARG A 47 5.97 5.48 12.78
N ARG A 48 6.41 5.20 14.01
CA ARG A 48 7.18 6.11 14.87
C ARG A 48 8.61 5.62 15.14
N VAL A 49 8.93 4.41 14.71
CA VAL A 49 10.26 3.79 14.77
C VAL A 49 10.82 3.62 13.37
N ASN A 50 12.13 3.46 13.23
CA ASN A 50 12.80 3.29 11.93
C ASN A 50 12.41 4.35 10.88
N MET A 51 12.14 5.58 11.35
CA MET A 51 11.60 6.69 10.55
C MET A 51 12.49 7.04 9.36
N LYS A 52 13.80 6.83 9.48
CA LYS A 52 14.83 7.23 8.52
C LYS A 52 15.24 6.11 7.57
N ASP A 53 14.69 4.91 7.76
CA ASP A 53 15.10 3.70 7.07
C ASP A 53 14.02 3.21 6.12
N LEU A 54 14.40 2.36 5.16
CA LEU A 54 13.52 1.61 4.29
C LEU A 54 13.68 0.12 4.58
N TYR A 55 12.58 -0.60 4.69
CA TYR A 55 12.60 -2.06 4.74
C TYR A 55 12.66 -2.67 3.33
N LEU A 56 11.88 -2.13 2.39
CA LEU A 56 11.87 -2.49 0.98
C LEU A 56 12.09 -1.24 0.12
N GLU A 57 12.68 -1.42 -1.05
CA GLU A 57 12.97 -0.31 -1.98
C GLU A 57 11.75 0.18 -2.75
N GLY A 58 10.80 -0.72 -3.09
CA GLY A 58 9.63 -0.39 -3.92
C GLY A 58 10.01 0.06 -5.34
N ASN A 59 9.01 0.52 -6.09
CA ASN A 59 9.19 1.16 -7.39
C ASN A 59 9.30 2.69 -7.28
N GLY A 60 9.08 3.22 -6.09
CA GLY A 60 9.24 4.63 -5.78
C GLY A 60 9.57 4.85 -4.32
N GLN A 61 10.20 5.99 -4.03
CA GLN A 61 10.61 6.36 -2.68
C GLN A 61 10.26 7.83 -2.43
N ILE A 62 9.85 8.11 -1.20
CA ILE A 62 9.66 9.47 -0.69
C ILE A 62 10.58 9.67 0.52
N THR A 63 11.33 10.76 0.52
CA THR A 63 12.27 11.11 1.58
C THR A 63 12.03 12.54 2.00
N MET A 64 11.88 12.77 3.30
CA MET A 64 11.81 14.10 3.89
C MET A 64 13.07 14.37 4.69
N THR A 65 13.72 15.51 4.45
CA THR A 65 14.94 15.96 5.13
C THR A 65 14.74 17.35 5.72
N ASP A 66 15.33 17.61 6.88
CA ASP A 66 15.40 18.95 7.44
C ASP A 66 16.19 19.86 6.48
N GLU A 67 15.62 21.03 6.12
CA GLU A 67 16.27 21.93 5.14
C GLU A 67 17.57 22.53 5.67
N ALA A 68 17.67 22.80 6.96
CA ALA A 68 18.80 23.48 7.56
C ALA A 68 19.97 22.52 7.85
N THR A 69 19.68 21.29 8.31
CA THR A 69 20.72 20.33 8.73
C THR A 69 21.01 19.28 7.67
N GLY A 70 20.06 19.00 6.76
CA GLY A 70 20.12 17.90 5.81
C GLY A 70 19.82 16.52 6.41
N ASP A 71 19.45 16.46 7.69
CA ASP A 71 19.11 15.21 8.36
C ASP A 71 17.83 14.61 7.80
N THR A 72 17.83 13.31 7.55
CA THR A 72 16.63 12.59 7.19
C THR A 72 15.63 12.58 8.35
N LEU A 73 14.41 13.01 8.10
CA LEU A 73 13.30 13.02 9.06
C LEU A 73 12.40 11.80 8.87
N TYR A 74 12.12 11.43 7.62
CA TYR A 74 11.25 10.31 7.28
C TYR A 74 11.57 9.76 5.89
N ARG A 75 11.43 8.44 5.73
CA ARG A 75 11.49 7.76 4.43
C ARG A 75 10.39 6.72 4.31
N ASN A 76 9.86 6.57 3.12
CA ASN A 76 8.98 5.45 2.78
C ASN A 76 9.17 5.04 1.33
N ALA A 77 8.81 3.79 1.02
CA ALA A 77 8.80 3.26 -0.33
C ALA A 77 7.38 2.87 -0.72
N PHE A 78 7.11 2.81 -2.02
CA PHE A 78 5.78 2.53 -2.54
C PHE A 78 5.83 1.94 -3.96
N SER A 79 4.71 1.42 -4.44
CA SER A 79 4.44 1.14 -5.84
C SER A 79 3.22 1.94 -6.32
N THR A 80 3.01 2.02 -7.64
CA THR A 80 1.92 2.81 -8.22
C THR A 80 1.27 2.14 -9.41
N LEU A 81 -0.04 2.39 -9.59
CA LEU A 81 -0.75 2.01 -10.82
C LEU A 81 -0.16 2.68 -12.06
N PHE A 82 0.45 3.87 -11.94
CA PHE A 82 1.11 4.53 -13.05
C PHE A 82 2.24 3.66 -13.63
N GLN A 83 3.11 3.12 -12.77
CA GLN A 83 4.24 2.30 -13.21
C GLN A 83 3.79 0.92 -13.73
N GLU A 84 2.72 0.34 -13.20
CA GLU A 84 2.12 -0.87 -13.77
C GLU A 84 1.56 -0.59 -15.17
N TRP A 85 0.82 0.51 -15.33
CA TRP A 85 0.26 0.92 -16.62
C TRP A 85 1.34 1.21 -17.68
N GLN A 86 2.49 1.75 -17.27
CA GLN A 86 3.61 2.01 -18.20
C GLN A 86 4.09 0.73 -18.90
N ASN A 87 3.93 -0.45 -18.30
CA ASN A 87 4.31 -1.75 -18.87
C ASN A 87 3.22 -2.32 -19.80
N THR A 88 2.07 -1.66 -19.95
CA THR A 88 0.99 -2.11 -20.84
C THR A 88 1.22 -1.66 -22.29
N GLU A 89 0.51 -2.30 -23.23
CA GLU A 89 0.51 -1.88 -24.65
C GLU A 89 -0.02 -0.43 -24.79
N GLU A 90 -1.03 -0.03 -23.98
CA GLU A 90 -1.56 1.34 -23.99
C GLU A 90 -0.48 2.36 -23.62
N GLY A 91 0.36 2.06 -22.62
CA GLY A 91 1.46 2.92 -22.19
C GLY A 91 2.48 3.23 -23.30
N THR A 92 2.58 2.38 -24.33
CA THR A 92 3.44 2.64 -25.49
C THR A 92 2.84 3.62 -26.49
N LYS A 93 1.53 3.93 -26.39
CA LYS A 93 0.75 4.64 -27.42
C LYS A 93 0.27 6.03 -26.99
N VAL A 94 0.01 6.22 -25.68
CA VAL A 94 -0.59 7.45 -25.18
C VAL A 94 0.08 7.90 -23.87
N ASP A 95 -0.12 9.17 -23.51
CA ASP A 95 0.22 9.70 -22.20
C ASP A 95 -1.01 9.60 -21.28
N ARG A 96 -0.77 9.24 -20.01
CA ARG A 96 -1.81 9.26 -18.96
C ARG A 96 -1.27 9.88 -17.68
N SER A 97 -2.19 10.26 -16.80
CA SER A 97 -1.89 10.76 -15.46
C SER A 97 -2.64 9.98 -14.40
N PHE A 98 -2.00 9.82 -13.23
CA PHE A 98 -2.52 9.07 -12.09
C PHE A 98 -2.34 9.88 -10.82
N GLU A 99 -3.38 9.90 -9.99
CA GLU A 99 -3.32 10.46 -8.65
C GLU A 99 -2.43 9.59 -7.75
N ASN A 100 -1.62 10.24 -6.91
CA ASN A 100 -0.87 9.60 -5.84
C ASN A 100 -0.95 10.45 -4.58
N VAL A 101 -1.10 9.80 -3.43
CA VAL A 101 -1.23 10.46 -2.12
C VAL A 101 -0.30 9.78 -1.13
N TYR A 102 0.49 10.58 -0.43
CA TYR A 102 1.38 10.08 0.62
C TYR A 102 1.16 10.82 1.93
N LEU A 103 1.21 10.07 3.01
CA LEU A 103 1.14 10.58 4.37
C LEU A 103 2.54 10.58 4.97
N LEU A 104 2.94 11.73 5.51
CA LEU A 104 4.23 11.96 6.15
C LEU A 104 3.98 12.59 7.53
N PRO A 105 4.89 12.45 8.50
CA PRO A 105 4.82 13.27 9.70
C PRO A 105 4.99 14.74 9.33
N MET A 106 4.18 15.63 9.91
CA MET A 106 4.31 17.08 9.67
C MET A 106 5.63 17.57 10.27
N PRO A 107 6.52 18.22 9.49
CA PRO A 107 7.77 18.75 10.02
C PRO A 107 7.51 19.96 10.94
N THR A 108 8.40 20.18 11.93
CA THR A 108 8.33 21.35 12.83
C THR A 108 9.06 22.59 12.29
N ALA A 109 9.92 22.40 11.30
CA ALA A 109 10.67 23.42 10.59
C ALA A 109 10.61 23.14 9.08
N LYS A 110 11.17 24.04 8.27
CA LYS A 110 11.25 23.81 6.81
C LYS A 110 11.94 22.51 6.49
N ALA A 111 11.33 21.73 5.63
CA ALA A 111 11.84 20.45 5.18
C ALA A 111 11.81 20.34 3.65
N VAL A 112 12.69 19.53 3.10
CA VAL A 112 12.70 19.19 1.67
C VAL A 112 12.12 17.79 1.52
N VAL A 113 11.11 17.65 0.68
CA VAL A 113 10.55 16.36 0.26
C VAL A 113 11.07 16.03 -1.13
N GLU A 114 11.66 14.84 -1.25
CA GLU A 114 12.12 14.28 -2.52
C GLU A 114 11.32 13.01 -2.83
N VAL A 115 10.76 12.93 -4.03
CA VAL A 115 10.08 11.75 -4.58
C VAL A 115 10.87 11.25 -5.77
N LYS A 116 11.14 9.95 -5.81
CA LYS A 116 11.81 9.26 -6.92
C LYS A 116 10.96 8.11 -7.43
N LEU A 117 10.94 7.92 -8.74
CA LEU A 117 10.42 6.71 -9.40
C LEU A 117 11.58 5.95 -10.04
N THR A 118 11.55 4.63 -9.95
CA THR A 118 12.53 3.73 -10.56
C THR A 118 11.87 2.80 -11.56
N ASP A 119 12.57 2.44 -12.61
CA ASP A 119 12.16 1.42 -13.57
C ASP A 119 12.52 0.00 -13.08
N ASN A 120 12.20 -1.00 -13.91
CA ASN A 120 12.48 -2.42 -13.63
C ASN A 120 14.00 -2.77 -13.63
N TYR A 121 14.87 -1.80 -13.89
CA TYR A 121 16.34 -1.92 -13.77
C TYR A 121 16.86 -1.16 -12.54
N ASN A 122 15.98 -0.77 -11.60
CA ASN A 122 16.30 0.06 -10.44
C ASN A 122 16.92 1.42 -10.80
N LYS A 123 16.74 1.88 -12.04
CA LYS A 123 17.22 3.18 -12.51
C LYS A 123 16.17 4.25 -12.18
N VAL A 124 16.63 5.37 -11.62
CA VAL A 124 15.75 6.53 -11.38
C VAL A 124 15.34 7.14 -12.72
N VAL A 125 14.02 7.17 -12.98
CA VAL A 125 13.39 7.69 -14.20
C VAL A 125 12.70 9.04 -14.01
N ALA A 126 12.33 9.38 -12.78
CA ALA A 126 11.81 10.70 -12.43
C ALA A 126 12.19 11.08 -11.00
N THR A 127 12.38 12.37 -10.77
CA THR A 127 12.62 12.94 -9.44
C THR A 127 11.95 14.29 -9.35
N LEU A 128 11.24 14.52 -8.23
CA LEU A 128 10.75 15.84 -7.85
C LEU A 128 11.28 16.18 -6.46
N ARG A 129 11.75 17.41 -6.27
CA ARG A 129 12.09 17.99 -4.96
C ARG A 129 11.30 19.27 -4.74
N HIS A 130 10.73 19.42 -3.57
CA HIS A 130 10.06 20.64 -3.17
C HIS A 130 10.24 20.90 -1.66
N THR A 131 10.16 22.16 -1.25
CA THR A 131 10.19 22.56 0.15
C THR A 131 8.78 22.50 0.74
N VAL A 132 8.69 22.07 1.99
CA VAL A 132 7.51 22.17 2.85
C VAL A 132 7.84 23.18 3.95
N ASP A 133 7.15 24.31 3.97
CA ASP A 133 7.19 25.27 5.07
C ASP A 133 5.95 25.03 5.95
N PRO A 134 6.10 24.60 7.21
CA PRO A 134 4.94 24.34 8.09
C PRO A 134 4.09 25.59 8.38
N GLU A 135 4.62 26.79 8.12
CA GLU A 135 3.92 28.07 8.26
C GLU A 135 3.26 28.54 6.95
N ASP A 136 3.33 27.74 5.87
CA ASP A 136 2.72 28.11 4.60
C ASP A 136 1.19 28.11 4.73
N ILE A 137 0.60 29.29 4.47
CA ILE A 137 -0.85 29.52 4.57
C ILE A 137 -1.67 28.71 3.54
N LEU A 138 -1.02 28.16 2.52
CA LEU A 138 -1.67 27.30 1.50
C LEU A 138 -1.77 25.83 1.94
N ILE A 139 -1.09 25.45 3.02
CA ILE A 139 -1.27 24.10 3.62
C ILE A 139 -2.61 24.07 4.34
N ARG A 140 -3.62 23.50 3.67
CA ARG A 140 -4.99 23.50 4.18
C ARG A 140 -5.18 22.44 5.27
N LYS A 141 -5.78 22.83 6.40
CA LYS A 141 -6.20 21.88 7.43
C LYS A 141 -7.47 21.14 6.99
N ILE A 142 -7.44 19.82 7.02
CA ILE A 142 -8.56 18.92 6.67
C ILE A 142 -8.79 17.89 7.78
N GLY A 143 -9.85 17.09 7.67
CA GLY A 143 -10.13 15.99 8.61
C GLY A 143 -10.86 16.40 9.91
N GLN A 144 -11.51 17.59 9.93
CA GLN A 144 -12.28 18.03 11.11
C GLN A 144 -13.60 17.27 11.29
N ASN A 145 -14.09 16.62 10.26
CA ASN A 145 -15.34 15.86 10.27
C ASN A 145 -15.10 14.46 9.68
N PRO A 146 -14.36 13.59 10.39
CA PRO A 146 -14.11 12.24 9.91
C PRO A 146 -15.40 11.44 9.81
N PRO A 147 -15.48 10.42 8.94
CA PRO A 147 -16.59 9.49 8.91
C PRO A 147 -16.68 8.73 10.23
N LYS A 148 -17.83 8.12 10.52
CA LYS A 148 -17.95 7.19 11.64
C LYS A 148 -17.08 5.96 11.38
N TRP A 149 -16.43 5.50 12.44
CA TRP A 149 -15.61 4.29 12.39
C TRP A 149 -15.63 3.55 13.73
N LYS A 150 -15.26 2.28 13.73
CA LYS A 150 -15.11 1.48 14.94
C LYS A 150 -13.99 0.46 14.80
N TYR A 151 -13.39 0.06 15.92
CA TYR A 151 -12.47 -1.06 15.95
C TYR A 151 -13.19 -2.38 15.66
N LEU A 152 -12.61 -3.17 14.76
CA LEU A 152 -12.91 -4.60 14.56
C LEU A 152 -11.88 -5.46 15.29
N HIS A 153 -10.65 -4.96 15.41
CA HIS A 153 -9.57 -5.54 16.20
C HIS A 153 -8.72 -4.38 16.78
N GLN A 154 -8.30 -4.51 18.04
CA GLN A 154 -7.46 -3.52 18.69
C GLN A 154 -6.36 -4.22 19.47
N GLY A 155 -5.11 -4.14 18.96
CA GLY A 155 -3.92 -4.69 19.59
C GLY A 155 -3.29 -3.76 20.62
N GLY A 156 -3.42 -2.45 20.42
CA GLY A 156 -2.83 -1.44 21.33
C GLY A 156 -3.20 0.00 20.95
N SER A 157 -2.32 0.93 21.29
CA SER A 157 -2.48 2.33 20.87
C SER A 157 -1.97 2.55 19.44
N THR A 158 -2.46 3.60 18.78
CA THR A 158 -2.01 4.03 17.45
C THR A 158 -0.50 4.31 17.39
N GLU A 159 0.14 4.71 18.50
CA GLU A 159 1.57 4.93 18.55
C GLU A 159 2.40 3.64 18.54
N GLN A 160 1.79 2.51 18.86
CA GLN A 160 2.47 1.22 19.04
C GLN A 160 2.10 0.16 18.00
N CYS A 161 0.97 0.36 17.31
CA CYS A 161 0.41 -0.60 16.39
C CYS A 161 0.41 -0.06 14.96
N ILE A 162 0.30 -0.98 14.02
CA ILE A 162 0.02 -0.72 12.62
C ILE A 162 -1.49 -0.53 12.47
N ASP A 163 -1.92 0.64 12.02
CA ASP A 163 -3.34 0.98 11.88
C ASP A 163 -3.84 0.66 10.46
N VAL A 164 -4.76 -0.29 10.35
CA VAL A 164 -5.37 -0.71 9.09
C VAL A 164 -6.82 -0.27 9.05
N VAL A 165 -7.23 0.45 8.00
CA VAL A 165 -8.62 0.84 7.78
C VAL A 165 -9.29 -0.05 6.72
N ILE A 166 -10.48 -0.56 7.01
CA ILE A 166 -11.33 -1.25 6.04
C ILE A 166 -12.42 -0.29 5.56
N VAL A 167 -12.52 -0.16 4.24
CA VAL A 167 -13.36 0.83 3.54
C VAL A 167 -14.41 0.11 2.70
N PRO A 168 -15.71 0.47 2.80
CA PRO A 168 -16.74 -0.07 1.92
C PRO A 168 -16.70 0.58 0.53
N GLU A 169 -16.90 -0.22 -0.51
CA GLU A 169 -17.04 0.24 -1.88
C GLU A 169 -18.24 -0.47 -2.56
N GLY A 170 -19.20 0.30 -3.06
CA GLY A 170 -20.43 -0.25 -3.61
C GLY A 170 -21.43 -0.78 -2.57
N TYR A 171 -21.30 -0.39 -1.30
CA TYR A 171 -22.31 -0.62 -0.27
C TYR A 171 -23.13 0.64 -0.08
N THR A 172 -24.46 0.54 -0.20
CA THR A 172 -25.39 1.64 0.10
C THR A 172 -25.54 1.86 1.61
N ALA A 173 -26.18 2.93 2.01
CA ALA A 173 -26.42 3.20 3.44
C ALA A 173 -27.18 2.08 4.16
N ASP A 174 -28.11 1.40 3.46
CA ASP A 174 -28.90 0.30 4.02
C ASP A 174 -28.09 -1.02 4.08
N GLU A 175 -26.92 -1.08 3.45
CA GLU A 175 -26.04 -2.26 3.41
C GLU A 175 -24.84 -2.17 4.37
N MET A 176 -24.79 -1.17 5.26
CA MET A 176 -23.68 -1.04 6.20
C MET A 176 -23.56 -2.21 7.18
N ASP A 177 -24.66 -2.85 7.58
CA ASP A 177 -24.61 -4.07 8.40
C ASP A 177 -23.98 -5.25 7.63
N LEU A 178 -24.24 -5.37 6.32
CA LEU A 178 -23.59 -6.33 5.45
C LEU A 178 -22.09 -6.04 5.34
N PHE A 179 -21.73 -4.78 5.11
CA PHE A 179 -20.33 -4.36 5.07
C PHE A 179 -19.57 -4.76 6.36
N TYR A 180 -20.14 -4.50 7.54
CA TYR A 180 -19.50 -4.87 8.81
C TYR A 180 -19.32 -6.39 8.96
N LYS A 181 -20.25 -7.19 8.46
CA LYS A 181 -20.12 -8.64 8.41
C LYS A 181 -18.95 -9.07 7.52
N ASP A 182 -18.85 -8.48 6.33
CA ASP A 182 -17.79 -8.78 5.36
C ASP A 182 -16.43 -8.31 5.86
N ALA A 183 -16.36 -7.12 6.49
CA ALA A 183 -15.17 -6.63 7.15
C ALA A 183 -14.71 -7.57 8.28
N GLY A 184 -15.63 -8.14 9.04
CA GLY A 184 -15.34 -9.17 10.04
C GLY A 184 -14.75 -10.44 9.44
N ILE A 185 -15.21 -10.86 8.26
CA ILE A 185 -14.61 -12.01 7.52
C ILE A 185 -13.18 -11.67 7.09
N ALA A 186 -12.94 -10.47 6.54
CA ALA A 186 -11.60 -10.02 6.14
C ALA A 186 -10.63 -10.03 7.33
N VAL A 187 -11.02 -9.46 8.48
CA VAL A 187 -10.20 -9.45 9.71
C VAL A 187 -9.87 -10.87 10.17
N ASN A 188 -10.88 -11.74 10.26
CA ASN A 188 -10.69 -13.12 10.68
C ASN A 188 -9.77 -13.89 9.71
N SER A 189 -9.92 -13.65 8.39
CA SER A 189 -9.08 -14.26 7.38
C SER A 189 -7.63 -13.83 7.54
N LEU A 190 -7.38 -12.53 7.69
CA LEU A 190 -6.04 -11.99 7.85
C LEU A 190 -5.38 -12.50 9.14
N LEU A 191 -6.06 -12.37 10.30
CA LEU A 191 -5.53 -12.76 11.61
C LEU A 191 -5.49 -14.28 11.83
N SER A 192 -5.97 -15.10 10.90
CA SER A 192 -5.78 -16.55 10.93
C SER A 192 -4.48 -17.04 10.29
N HIS A 193 -3.80 -16.19 9.50
CA HIS A 193 -2.56 -16.51 8.78
C HIS A 193 -1.32 -16.06 9.55
N GLU A 194 -0.27 -16.91 9.57
CA GLU A 194 1.02 -16.48 10.09
C GLU A 194 1.74 -15.52 9.10
N PRO A 195 2.42 -14.45 9.58
CA PRO A 195 2.70 -14.14 10.99
C PRO A 195 1.64 -13.25 11.68
N PHE A 196 0.60 -12.80 10.98
CA PHE A 196 -0.43 -11.91 11.53
C PHE A 196 -1.12 -12.52 12.76
N LYS A 197 -1.34 -13.85 12.74
CA LYS A 197 -1.95 -14.59 13.87
C LYS A 197 -1.14 -14.45 15.15
N THR A 198 0.17 -14.69 15.07
CA THR A 198 1.05 -14.66 16.25
C THR A 198 1.34 -13.22 16.67
N MET A 199 1.29 -12.26 15.75
CA MET A 199 1.58 -10.84 15.96
C MET A 199 0.34 -9.94 15.91
N GLN A 200 -0.85 -10.48 16.18
CA GLN A 200 -2.10 -9.73 16.11
C GLN A 200 -2.17 -8.53 17.08
N ASP A 201 -1.43 -8.58 18.18
CA ASP A 201 -1.25 -7.49 19.14
C ASP A 201 -0.49 -6.28 18.57
N ARG A 202 0.09 -6.41 17.38
CA ARG A 202 0.76 -5.33 16.65
C ARG A 202 -0.15 -4.58 15.67
N PHE A 203 -1.44 -4.95 15.59
CA PHE A 203 -2.38 -4.37 14.65
C PHE A 203 -3.59 -3.76 15.35
N ASN A 204 -4.00 -2.61 14.86
CA ASN A 204 -5.34 -2.10 15.02
C ASN A 204 -6.05 -2.19 13.66
N ILE A 205 -7.27 -2.73 13.63
CA ILE A 205 -8.06 -2.79 12.40
C ILE A 205 -9.41 -2.13 12.67
N ILE A 206 -9.69 -1.08 11.91
CA ILE A 206 -10.93 -0.30 12.01
C ILE A 206 -11.74 -0.43 10.73
N ALA A 207 -13.06 -0.26 10.84
CA ALA A 207 -13.95 -0.13 9.69
C ALA A 207 -14.64 1.23 9.71
N VAL A 208 -14.73 1.88 8.54
CA VAL A 208 -15.35 3.20 8.37
C VAL A 208 -16.70 3.09 7.67
N GLU A 209 -17.63 4.00 7.95
CA GLU A 209 -18.92 4.09 7.26
C GLU A 209 -18.80 5.09 6.09
N LEU A 210 -18.70 4.58 4.87
CA LEU A 210 -18.69 5.36 3.63
C LEU A 210 -19.70 4.78 2.63
N ALA A 211 -20.97 5.22 2.73
CA ALA A 211 -22.01 4.71 1.85
C ALA A 211 -21.80 5.17 0.39
N SER A 212 -21.93 4.23 -0.53
CA SER A 212 -22.05 4.47 -1.97
C SER A 212 -23.48 4.88 -2.32
N LYS A 213 -23.65 5.58 -3.44
CA LYS A 213 -24.96 5.91 -3.97
C LYS A 213 -25.63 4.67 -4.57
N ASP A 214 -24.87 3.90 -5.35
CA ASP A 214 -25.32 2.67 -5.97
C ASP A 214 -24.71 1.46 -5.25
N GLY A 215 -25.46 0.38 -5.18
CA GLY A 215 -24.95 -0.94 -4.79
C GLY A 215 -24.04 -1.51 -5.87
N THR A 216 -23.11 -2.39 -5.48
CA THR A 216 -22.10 -3.02 -6.35
C THR A 216 -21.12 -2.04 -7.00
N VAL A 217 -20.17 -2.54 -7.78
CA VAL A 217 -19.12 -1.76 -8.45
C VAL A 217 -19.25 -1.88 -9.97
N SER A 218 -18.61 -0.95 -10.69
CA SER A 218 -18.66 -0.94 -12.15
C SER A 218 -17.98 -2.15 -12.77
N VAL A 219 -18.65 -2.79 -13.75
CA VAL A 219 -18.16 -3.91 -14.56
C VAL A 219 -18.25 -3.54 -16.03
N PRO A 220 -17.25 -2.83 -16.59
CA PRO A 220 -17.31 -2.27 -17.96
C PRO A 220 -17.59 -3.30 -19.05
N LEU A 221 -17.05 -4.51 -18.97
CA LEU A 221 -17.33 -5.59 -19.92
C LEU A 221 -18.80 -6.00 -19.98
N GLN A 222 -19.57 -5.76 -18.90
CA GLN A 222 -21.00 -6.02 -18.86
C GLN A 222 -21.83 -4.76 -19.17
N GLY A 223 -21.19 -3.64 -19.50
CA GLY A 223 -21.84 -2.34 -19.68
C GLY A 223 -22.40 -1.74 -18.39
N LEU A 224 -22.03 -2.29 -17.22
CA LEU A 224 -22.48 -1.83 -15.92
C LEU A 224 -21.56 -0.72 -15.40
N TRP A 225 -22.16 0.46 -15.18
CA TRP A 225 -21.51 1.61 -14.54
C TRP A 225 -22.31 2.06 -13.33
N THR A 226 -21.63 2.25 -12.20
CA THR A 226 -22.24 2.61 -10.90
C THR A 226 -21.52 3.82 -10.29
N GLU A 227 -22.25 4.63 -9.53
CA GLU A 227 -21.71 5.74 -8.73
C GLU A 227 -21.42 5.25 -7.30
N THR A 228 -20.19 4.86 -7.06
CA THR A 228 -19.76 4.34 -5.76
C THR A 228 -18.89 5.32 -4.99
N ALA A 229 -18.59 5.01 -3.74
CA ALA A 229 -17.81 5.88 -2.86
C ALA A 229 -16.43 6.24 -3.44
N LEU A 230 -15.80 5.31 -4.18
CA LEU A 230 -14.45 5.46 -4.72
C LEU A 230 -14.41 5.27 -6.24
N ASN A 231 -15.56 5.07 -6.89
CA ASN A 231 -15.68 4.82 -8.33
C ASN A 231 -14.74 3.71 -8.83
N SER A 232 -14.64 2.63 -8.07
CA SER A 232 -13.86 1.45 -8.46
C SER A 232 -14.50 0.74 -9.65
N HIS A 233 -13.67 0.16 -10.50
CA HIS A 233 -14.14 -0.58 -11.66
C HIS A 233 -13.24 -1.77 -11.99
N PHE A 234 -13.83 -2.81 -12.54
CA PHE A 234 -13.11 -3.89 -13.19
C PHE A 234 -12.51 -3.44 -14.53
N SER A 235 -11.80 -4.33 -15.16
CA SER A 235 -11.18 -4.10 -16.48
C SER A 235 -10.12 -2.98 -16.46
N THR A 236 -9.49 -2.75 -15.32
CA THR A 236 -8.31 -1.87 -15.24
C THR A 236 -7.24 -2.42 -16.17
N PHE A 237 -6.69 -1.55 -17.03
CA PHE A 237 -5.72 -1.91 -18.07
C PHE A 237 -6.19 -3.05 -18.99
N TYR A 238 -7.53 -3.15 -19.21
CA TYR A 238 -8.19 -4.19 -20.02
C TYR A 238 -8.06 -5.62 -19.45
N SER A 239 -7.61 -5.78 -18.21
CA SER A 239 -7.61 -7.07 -17.51
C SER A 239 -8.95 -7.29 -16.80
N ASP A 240 -9.70 -8.31 -17.20
CA ASP A 240 -11.09 -8.55 -16.77
C ASP A 240 -11.28 -8.60 -15.25
N ARG A 241 -10.32 -9.18 -14.55
CA ARG A 241 -10.36 -9.38 -13.09
C ARG A 241 -9.59 -8.32 -12.30
N TYR A 242 -8.93 -7.36 -12.97
CA TYR A 242 -8.20 -6.32 -12.27
C TYR A 242 -9.16 -5.22 -11.83
N LEU A 243 -9.48 -5.23 -10.54
CA LEU A 243 -10.38 -4.27 -9.90
C LEU A 243 -9.54 -3.23 -9.15
N THR A 244 -9.67 -1.96 -9.52
CA THR A 244 -8.93 -0.86 -8.89
C THR A 244 -9.78 0.40 -8.76
N THR A 245 -9.29 1.37 -8.00
CA THR A 245 -9.75 2.76 -8.04
C THR A 245 -8.61 3.69 -8.49
N LEU A 246 -8.92 4.64 -9.36
CA LEU A 246 -8.02 5.71 -9.77
C LEU A 246 -8.25 7.01 -8.96
N ARG A 247 -9.10 6.96 -7.92
CA ARG A 247 -9.54 8.13 -7.13
C ARG A 247 -8.85 8.19 -5.77
N LEU A 248 -7.51 8.17 -5.77
CA LEU A 248 -6.73 8.15 -4.53
C LEU A 248 -6.94 9.41 -3.68
N ARG A 249 -7.07 10.59 -4.30
CA ARG A 249 -7.38 11.82 -3.54
C ARG A 249 -8.73 11.71 -2.85
N GLN A 250 -9.75 11.24 -3.57
CA GLN A 250 -11.09 11.04 -3.01
C GLN A 250 -11.08 10.03 -1.86
N LEU A 251 -10.34 8.93 -1.99
CA LEU A 251 -10.15 7.93 -0.93
C LEU A 251 -9.58 8.60 0.32
N HIS A 252 -8.44 9.29 0.19
CA HIS A 252 -7.79 9.95 1.32
C HIS A 252 -8.56 11.17 1.85
N ASP A 253 -9.36 11.87 1.01
CA ASP A 253 -10.28 12.92 1.48
C ASP A 253 -11.35 12.35 2.42
N LYS A 254 -11.93 11.20 2.05
CA LYS A 254 -12.95 10.51 2.86
C LYS A 254 -12.38 9.93 4.16
N LEU A 255 -11.09 9.58 4.17
CA LEU A 255 -10.41 9.04 5.35
C LEU A 255 -9.74 10.12 6.23
N ALA A 256 -9.78 11.40 5.82
CA ALA A 256 -9.12 12.46 6.57
C ALA A 256 -9.67 12.56 8.01
N GLY A 257 -8.77 12.47 9.00
CA GLY A 257 -9.10 12.45 10.44
C GLY A 257 -9.41 11.07 11.02
N VAL A 258 -9.35 10.01 10.21
CA VAL A 258 -9.37 8.60 10.66
C VAL A 258 -7.93 8.16 10.91
N PRO A 259 -7.61 7.41 11.98
CA PRO A 259 -6.28 6.86 12.16
C PRO A 259 -6.08 5.67 11.23
N TYR A 260 -5.15 5.76 10.28
CA TYR A 260 -4.78 4.65 9.38
C TYR A 260 -3.38 4.85 8.81
N GLU A 261 -2.76 3.73 8.48
CA GLU A 261 -1.49 3.63 7.77
C GLU A 261 -1.64 2.75 6.52
N HIS A 262 -2.45 1.69 6.60
CA HIS A 262 -2.78 0.79 5.49
C HIS A 262 -4.28 0.73 5.24
N ILE A 263 -4.66 0.45 3.98
CA ILE A 263 -6.04 0.51 3.52
C ILE A 263 -6.45 -0.82 2.87
N ILE A 264 -7.60 -1.36 3.29
CA ILE A 264 -8.28 -2.48 2.63
C ILE A 264 -9.64 -1.98 2.15
N ILE A 265 -9.91 -2.06 0.87
CA ILE A 265 -11.19 -1.69 0.24
C ILE A 265 -11.95 -2.97 -0.06
N LEU A 266 -13.17 -3.10 0.44
CA LEU A 266 -14.06 -4.23 0.18
C LEU A 266 -15.13 -3.81 -0.82
N ALA A 267 -15.14 -4.43 -1.99
CA ALA A 267 -16.11 -4.19 -3.05
C ALA A 267 -17.33 -5.12 -2.90
N ASN A 268 -18.51 -4.54 -2.87
CA ASN A 268 -19.81 -5.23 -2.79
C ASN A 268 -20.15 -5.91 -4.12
N THR A 269 -19.50 -7.03 -4.43
CA THR A 269 -19.75 -7.78 -5.66
C THR A 269 -19.32 -9.24 -5.52
N ASP A 270 -19.93 -10.13 -6.27
CA ASP A 270 -19.58 -11.55 -6.40
C ASP A 270 -18.64 -11.85 -7.59
N VAL A 271 -18.35 -10.83 -8.41
CA VAL A 271 -17.40 -10.97 -9.53
C VAL A 271 -15.99 -11.14 -8.97
N TYR A 272 -15.25 -12.15 -9.44
CA TYR A 272 -13.87 -12.40 -9.00
C TYR A 272 -12.93 -11.28 -9.41
N GLY A 273 -12.19 -10.73 -8.44
CA GLY A 273 -11.15 -9.75 -8.71
C GLY A 273 -10.53 -9.17 -7.45
N GLY A 274 -9.43 -8.49 -7.66
CA GLY A 274 -8.67 -7.80 -6.61
C GLY A 274 -7.44 -7.14 -7.18
N GLY A 275 -6.72 -6.45 -6.31
CA GLY A 275 -5.42 -5.84 -6.57
C GLY A 275 -4.82 -5.29 -5.27
N GLY A 276 -3.52 -5.48 -5.09
CA GLY A 276 -2.77 -4.95 -3.96
C GLY A 276 -1.57 -4.14 -4.44
N ILE A 277 -1.47 -2.88 -4.03
CA ILE A 277 -0.41 -1.96 -4.46
C ILE A 277 0.39 -1.56 -3.23
N PHE A 278 1.69 -1.84 -3.24
CA PHE A 278 2.58 -1.66 -2.10
C PHE A 278 2.53 -0.24 -1.53
N ASN A 279 2.24 -0.15 -0.22
CA ASN A 279 2.04 1.09 0.55
C ASN A 279 1.02 2.06 -0.09
N SER A 280 0.00 1.51 -0.77
CA SER A 280 -1.14 2.29 -1.27
C SER A 280 -2.45 1.70 -0.76
N TYR A 281 -2.96 0.60 -1.35
CA TYR A 281 -4.17 -0.06 -0.86
C TYR A 281 -4.25 -1.52 -1.32
N THR A 282 -5.06 -2.30 -0.59
CA THR A 282 -5.67 -3.55 -1.04
C THR A 282 -7.08 -3.25 -1.51
N LEU A 283 -7.52 -3.79 -2.64
CA LEU A 283 -8.92 -3.80 -3.07
C LEU A 283 -9.31 -5.23 -3.44
N THR A 284 -10.44 -5.74 -2.93
CA THR A 284 -10.89 -7.12 -3.17
C THR A 284 -12.42 -7.20 -3.13
N THR A 285 -12.96 -8.21 -3.79
CA THR A 285 -14.42 -8.47 -3.84
C THR A 285 -14.87 -9.25 -2.62
N ALA A 286 -15.98 -8.84 -1.98
CA ALA A 286 -16.40 -9.39 -0.70
C ALA A 286 -17.34 -10.62 -0.80
N HIS A 287 -18.00 -10.85 -1.94
CA HIS A 287 -19.03 -11.89 -2.05
C HIS A 287 -18.64 -13.05 -2.98
N HIS A 288 -17.44 -13.01 -3.56
CA HIS A 288 -16.93 -14.15 -4.30
C HIS A 288 -16.50 -15.28 -3.35
N ALA A 289 -16.66 -16.53 -3.77
CA ALA A 289 -16.31 -17.72 -2.98
C ALA A 289 -14.83 -17.76 -2.52
N GLN A 290 -13.93 -17.05 -3.22
CA GLN A 290 -12.51 -16.93 -2.90
C GLN A 290 -12.19 -15.66 -2.10
N PHE A 291 -13.16 -14.93 -1.55
CA PHE A 291 -12.92 -13.69 -0.82
C PHE A 291 -11.88 -13.84 0.30
N ALA A 292 -12.09 -14.82 1.19
CA ALA A 292 -11.23 -15.03 2.34
C ALA A 292 -9.74 -15.27 1.98
N PRO A 293 -9.37 -16.15 1.02
CA PRO A 293 -7.98 -16.23 0.58
C PRO A 293 -7.47 -15.03 -0.21
N VAL A 294 -8.32 -14.38 -1.03
CA VAL A 294 -7.89 -13.25 -1.87
C VAL A 294 -7.55 -12.01 -1.04
N VAL A 295 -8.35 -11.66 -0.02
CA VAL A 295 -8.03 -10.51 0.82
C VAL A 295 -6.66 -10.64 1.50
N VAL A 296 -6.27 -11.85 1.89
CA VAL A 296 -4.95 -12.15 2.47
C VAL A 296 -3.84 -12.06 1.43
N HIS A 297 -4.09 -12.57 0.22
CA HIS A 297 -3.16 -12.49 -0.91
C HIS A 297 -2.88 -11.02 -1.27
N GLU A 298 -3.93 -10.22 -1.51
CA GLU A 298 -3.79 -8.81 -1.88
C GLU A 298 -3.15 -7.95 -0.77
N PHE A 299 -3.42 -8.29 0.50
CA PHE A 299 -2.73 -7.64 1.61
C PHE A 299 -1.23 -8.04 1.67
N GLY A 300 -0.89 -9.24 1.22
CA GLY A 300 0.50 -9.65 1.00
C GLY A 300 1.25 -8.74 0.04
N HIS A 301 0.60 -8.27 -1.03
CA HIS A 301 1.15 -7.26 -1.94
C HIS A 301 1.22 -5.88 -1.27
N SER A 302 0.08 -5.36 -0.82
CA SER A 302 -0.04 -3.95 -0.41
C SER A 302 0.72 -3.62 0.88
N PHE A 303 0.73 -4.54 1.85
CA PHE A 303 1.46 -4.40 3.11
C PHE A 303 2.87 -4.98 3.02
N GLY A 304 2.98 -6.20 2.51
CA GLY A 304 4.22 -6.98 2.55
C GLY A 304 5.17 -6.74 1.38
N GLY A 305 4.73 -6.05 0.31
CA GLY A 305 5.51 -5.91 -0.91
C GLY A 305 5.86 -7.26 -1.55
N LEU A 306 5.04 -8.30 -1.31
CA LEU A 306 5.25 -9.62 -1.90
C LEU A 306 4.86 -9.60 -3.37
N ALA A 307 5.65 -10.25 -4.22
CA ALA A 307 5.29 -10.51 -5.61
C ALA A 307 4.35 -11.71 -5.73
N ASP A 308 3.61 -11.78 -6.84
CA ASP A 308 2.95 -13.01 -7.26
C ASP A 308 3.97 -14.13 -7.50
N GLU A 309 3.69 -15.33 -6.98
CA GLU A 309 4.53 -16.52 -7.18
C GLU A 309 3.99 -17.44 -8.30
N TYR A 310 2.89 -17.04 -8.96
CA TYR A 310 2.40 -17.72 -10.15
C TYR A 310 3.03 -17.16 -11.43
N PHE A 311 2.90 -17.91 -12.51
CA PHE A 311 3.47 -17.58 -13.81
C PHE A 311 2.60 -18.14 -14.95
N TYR A 312 2.84 -17.63 -16.15
CA TYR A 312 2.18 -18.05 -17.39
C TYR A 312 3.24 -18.47 -18.39
N ASP A 313 3.00 -19.56 -19.12
CA ASP A 313 3.95 -20.08 -20.13
C ASP A 313 3.99 -19.22 -21.39
N ASP A 314 2.93 -18.45 -21.64
CA ASP A 314 2.74 -17.57 -22.79
C ASP A 314 2.92 -16.07 -22.46
N GLN A 315 3.52 -15.75 -21.30
CA GLN A 315 3.80 -14.36 -20.91
C GLN A 315 4.84 -13.73 -21.82
N TYR A 316 4.45 -12.69 -22.57
CA TYR A 316 5.33 -11.94 -23.46
C TYR A 316 5.95 -10.71 -22.80
N GLU A 317 5.32 -10.16 -21.79
CA GLU A 317 5.80 -8.99 -21.07
C GLU A 317 6.89 -9.40 -20.07
N GLN A 318 8.02 -8.73 -20.12
CA GLN A 318 9.14 -8.99 -19.24
C GLN A 318 9.13 -8.00 -18.08
N TYR A 319 8.53 -8.40 -16.94
CA TYR A 319 8.49 -7.59 -15.72
C TYR A 319 9.82 -7.56 -14.98
N TYR A 320 10.63 -8.63 -15.11
CA TYR A 320 11.93 -8.79 -14.45
C TYR A 320 12.99 -9.11 -15.49
N ASN A 321 14.24 -8.74 -15.18
CA ASN A 321 15.38 -8.98 -16.06
C ASN A 321 16.49 -9.75 -15.33
N SER A 322 17.47 -10.29 -16.07
CA SER A 322 18.56 -11.09 -15.50
C SER A 322 19.71 -10.26 -14.89
N GLU A 323 19.63 -8.93 -14.94
CA GLU A 323 20.70 -8.03 -14.49
C GLU A 323 20.39 -7.39 -13.15
N THR A 324 19.12 -7.43 -12.71
CA THR A 324 18.62 -6.73 -11.53
C THR A 324 17.91 -7.69 -10.58
N GLU A 325 18.23 -7.62 -9.30
CA GLU A 325 17.48 -8.32 -8.27
C GLU A 325 16.15 -7.61 -8.01
N PRO A 326 15.00 -8.31 -8.02
CA PRO A 326 13.71 -7.75 -7.65
C PRO A 326 13.74 -7.18 -6.23
N TRP A 327 13.07 -6.06 -6.00
CA TRP A 327 12.93 -5.52 -4.63
C TRP A 327 11.95 -6.36 -3.79
N GLU A 328 11.04 -7.09 -4.41
CA GLU A 328 10.09 -7.97 -3.74
C GLU A 328 10.84 -9.12 -3.04
N PRO A 329 10.55 -9.37 -1.75
CA PRO A 329 11.40 -10.22 -0.92
C PRO A 329 11.24 -11.72 -1.18
N ASN A 330 10.14 -12.15 -1.84
CA ASN A 330 9.77 -13.56 -2.03
C ASN A 330 10.13 -14.14 -3.41
N ILE A 331 10.69 -13.33 -4.30
CA ILE A 331 11.21 -13.77 -5.60
C ILE A 331 12.67 -13.34 -5.78
N THR A 332 13.40 -13.98 -6.71
CA THR A 332 14.79 -13.64 -7.02
C THR A 332 15.10 -13.92 -8.49
N THR A 333 15.94 -13.11 -9.09
CA THR A 333 16.64 -13.38 -10.36
C THR A 333 18.03 -13.98 -10.14
N GLN A 334 18.40 -14.25 -8.89
CA GLN A 334 19.68 -14.73 -8.39
C GLN A 334 20.85 -13.73 -8.55
N VAL A 335 20.59 -12.49 -8.90
CA VAL A 335 21.61 -11.42 -8.97
C VAL A 335 22.16 -11.11 -7.58
N ASP A 336 21.29 -11.01 -6.57
CA ASP A 336 21.69 -10.93 -5.15
C ASP A 336 20.86 -11.90 -4.28
N PHE A 337 20.95 -13.18 -4.58
CA PHE A 337 20.23 -14.20 -3.83
C PHE A 337 20.64 -14.29 -2.35
N ALA A 338 21.87 -13.90 -2.01
CA ALA A 338 22.32 -13.87 -0.62
C ALA A 338 21.54 -12.84 0.23
N GLY A 339 21.06 -11.77 -0.39
CA GLY A 339 20.16 -10.77 0.24
C GLY A 339 18.79 -11.33 0.59
N LYS A 340 18.32 -12.35 -0.11
CA LYS A 340 16.97 -12.93 0.01
C LYS A 340 16.86 -13.99 1.11
N TRP A 341 16.48 -15.21 0.78
CA TRP A 341 16.24 -16.29 1.76
C TRP A 341 17.35 -17.34 1.82
N LYS A 342 18.40 -17.22 0.97
CA LYS A 342 19.52 -18.15 0.95
C LYS A 342 20.13 -18.31 2.36
N ASP A 343 20.18 -19.55 2.84
CA ASP A 343 20.70 -19.91 4.15
C ASP A 343 20.02 -19.23 5.37
N LYS A 344 18.89 -18.49 5.13
CA LYS A 344 18.14 -17.76 6.15
C LYS A 344 16.80 -18.40 6.50
N VAL A 345 16.25 -19.23 5.59
CA VAL A 345 14.96 -19.90 5.76
C VAL A 345 15.12 -21.41 5.59
N PRO A 346 15.01 -22.19 6.67
CA PRO A 346 15.13 -23.64 6.59
C PRO A 346 14.09 -24.26 5.64
N GLY A 347 14.55 -25.15 4.76
CA GLY A 347 13.70 -25.84 3.77
C GLY A 347 13.35 -25.03 2.53
N ALA A 348 13.74 -23.78 2.45
CA ALA A 348 13.57 -22.99 1.23
C ALA A 348 14.54 -23.47 0.14
N GLY A 349 14.04 -23.52 -1.10
CA GLY A 349 14.80 -23.90 -2.28
C GLY A 349 14.81 -22.79 -3.33
N LEU A 350 14.99 -23.21 -4.58
CA LEU A 350 14.85 -22.38 -5.78
C LEU A 350 13.91 -23.12 -6.75
N TYR A 351 12.69 -22.63 -6.84
CA TYR A 351 11.67 -23.15 -7.77
C TYR A 351 11.47 -22.11 -8.87
N GLU A 352 11.83 -22.45 -10.09
CA GLU A 352 11.71 -21.56 -11.24
C GLU A 352 10.24 -21.23 -11.55
N GLY A 353 9.98 -20.00 -11.94
CA GLY A 353 8.66 -19.42 -12.18
C GLY A 353 8.18 -18.56 -11.01
N GLY A 354 7.72 -17.34 -11.31
CA GLY A 354 7.21 -16.34 -10.37
C GLY A 354 7.18 -14.97 -11.05
N GLY A 355 6.46 -13.99 -10.48
CA GLY A 355 6.33 -12.66 -11.06
C GLY A 355 5.78 -12.71 -12.49
N TYR A 356 4.79 -13.56 -12.75
CA TYR A 356 4.20 -13.87 -14.06
C TYR A 356 5.13 -14.59 -15.06
N MET A 357 6.45 -14.66 -14.79
CA MET A 357 7.45 -15.23 -15.71
C MET A 357 7.70 -16.70 -15.40
N SER A 358 7.63 -17.57 -16.41
CA SER A 358 7.92 -19.01 -16.27
C SER A 358 9.41 -19.32 -16.18
N LYS A 359 10.29 -18.38 -16.62
CA LYS A 359 11.75 -18.51 -16.67
C LYS A 359 12.45 -17.27 -16.12
N GLY A 360 13.64 -17.48 -15.55
CA GLY A 360 14.53 -16.40 -15.11
C GLY A 360 14.15 -15.75 -13.77
N VAL A 361 13.07 -16.18 -13.15
CA VAL A 361 12.63 -15.77 -11.80
C VAL A 361 12.36 -17.00 -10.96
N TRP A 362 12.79 -16.99 -9.72
CA TRP A 362 12.64 -18.12 -8.80
C TRP A 362 11.93 -17.70 -7.52
N ARG A 363 11.24 -18.62 -6.89
CA ARG A 363 10.58 -18.50 -5.59
C ARG A 363 11.12 -19.51 -4.59
N GLY A 364 10.86 -19.30 -3.29
CA GLY A 364 11.49 -20.12 -2.23
C GLY A 364 10.83 -21.45 -1.95
N PHE A 365 9.55 -21.63 -2.31
CA PHE A 365 8.77 -22.86 -2.08
C PHE A 365 7.94 -23.21 -3.31
N PHE A 366 7.57 -24.50 -3.41
CA PHE A 366 6.76 -24.98 -4.53
C PHE A 366 5.37 -24.34 -4.55
N ASP A 367 4.76 -24.13 -3.38
CA ASP A 367 3.44 -23.55 -3.24
C ASP A 367 3.37 -22.53 -2.08
N CYS A 368 2.45 -21.57 -2.20
CA CYS A 368 2.31 -20.43 -1.29
C CYS A 368 0.95 -19.76 -1.51
N ARG A 369 0.45 -19.01 -0.50
CA ARG A 369 -0.68 -18.08 -0.67
C ARG A 369 -0.45 -17.09 -1.83
N MET A 370 0.77 -16.63 -2.04
CA MET A 370 1.11 -15.73 -3.17
C MET A 370 1.14 -16.44 -4.53
N LYS A 371 0.95 -17.76 -4.59
CA LYS A 371 0.88 -18.51 -5.83
C LYS A 371 -0.53 -19.02 -6.15
N THR A 372 -1.26 -19.47 -5.14
CA THR A 372 -2.60 -20.04 -5.34
C THR A 372 -3.50 -19.84 -4.12
N ASN A 373 -4.77 -19.54 -4.39
CA ASN A 373 -5.79 -19.41 -3.35
C ASN A 373 -6.13 -20.72 -2.65
N SER A 374 -5.80 -21.86 -3.22
CA SER A 374 -6.03 -23.17 -2.62
C SER A 374 -4.98 -23.53 -1.55
N TYR A 375 -3.79 -22.94 -1.58
CA TYR A 375 -2.79 -23.15 -0.54
C TYR A 375 -3.17 -22.36 0.73
N PRO A 376 -3.16 -22.98 1.92
CA PRO A 376 -3.81 -22.39 3.09
C PRO A 376 -3.02 -21.24 3.74
N GLU A 377 -1.71 -21.12 3.48
CA GLU A 377 -0.83 -20.20 4.21
C GLU A 377 0.20 -19.54 3.29
N PHE A 378 0.82 -18.46 3.78
CA PHE A 378 2.07 -17.98 3.22
C PHE A 378 3.19 -19.00 3.40
N CYS A 379 4.07 -19.16 2.42
CA CYS A 379 5.27 -19.97 2.59
C CYS A 379 6.22 -19.34 3.62
N LYS A 380 7.21 -20.09 4.10
CA LYS A 380 8.13 -19.61 5.15
C LYS A 380 8.98 -18.40 4.73
N VAL A 381 9.24 -18.22 3.43
CA VAL A 381 9.91 -17.01 2.91
C VAL A 381 9.01 -15.80 3.08
N CYS A 382 7.75 -15.89 2.64
CA CYS A 382 6.77 -14.83 2.79
C CYS A 382 6.46 -14.53 4.25
N GLN A 383 6.26 -15.57 5.10
CA GLN A 383 6.04 -15.38 6.54
C GLN A 383 7.17 -14.60 7.19
N ARG A 384 8.43 -14.98 6.89
CA ARG A 384 9.62 -14.27 7.41
C ARG A 384 9.65 -12.81 6.99
N SER A 385 9.37 -12.52 5.72
CA SER A 385 9.35 -11.14 5.23
C SER A 385 8.24 -10.32 5.89
N LEU A 386 7.04 -10.88 6.00
CA LEU A 386 5.92 -10.25 6.70
C LEU A 386 6.21 -10.02 8.18
N GLU A 387 6.85 -10.98 8.88
CA GLU A 387 7.28 -10.79 10.26
C GLU A 387 8.28 -9.63 10.38
N GLN A 388 9.26 -9.57 9.49
CA GLN A 388 10.29 -8.53 9.52
C GLN A 388 9.71 -7.13 9.24
N ILE A 389 8.74 -7.00 8.32
CA ILE A 389 8.10 -5.70 8.07
C ILE A 389 7.21 -5.29 9.25
N ILE A 390 6.49 -6.22 9.91
CA ILE A 390 5.73 -5.91 11.13
C ILE A 390 6.67 -5.38 12.22
N ARG A 391 7.82 -6.05 12.45
CA ARG A 391 8.84 -5.58 13.41
C ARG A 391 9.41 -4.22 13.02
N PHE A 392 9.70 -4.01 11.74
CA PHE A 392 10.19 -2.72 11.23
C PHE A 392 9.23 -1.56 11.53
N TYR A 393 7.92 -1.81 11.51
CA TYR A 393 6.90 -0.81 11.84
C TYR A 393 6.70 -0.60 13.35
N THR A 394 7.04 -1.60 14.20
CA THR A 394 6.65 -1.63 15.62
C THR A 394 7.79 -1.78 16.62
N GLU A 395 9.03 -2.03 16.16
CA GLU A 395 10.21 -2.25 17.02
C GLU A 395 11.39 -1.37 16.57
N GLU A 396 12.22 -0.91 17.55
CA GLU A 396 13.47 -0.16 17.28
C GLU A 396 14.62 -1.06 16.80
#